data_53f536b6756bfa4dbf58da5be0727ac8
#
_entry.id   53f536b6756bfa4dbf58da5be0727ac8
#
_cell.length_a   1.000
_cell.length_b   1.000
_cell.length_c   1.000
_cell.angle_alpha   90.00
_cell.angle_beta   90.00
_cell.angle_gamma   90.00
#
_symmetry.space_group_name_H-M   'P 1'
#
loop_
_entity.id
_entity.type
_entity.pdbx_description
1 polymer ?
#
loop_
_entity_poly.entity_id
_entity_poly.type
_entity_poly.pdbx_seq_one_letter_code
_entity_poly.pdbx_strand_id
1 'polypeptide(L)'
;MRGSVALSKRDVKLKEIRMKTTPKLRPVSEKEPAVSDSDRGRRRVVIEGVKPEIDCGRFAAKRVVGERMIVEADIFVDGHDALSAVLLYRKENRSRWTESVMEPLVNDRWRGTFALIETGNYHYTIQAWVNRFKSWRENFTKKMAAGQDLALDRLTGAQIIESAAKRADGVERQMLNRFAANLRSNKHDLTGLALDDEITALMEKYAERRWATTYEKELGVTVERARAGHSSWYEMFPRSCAGEPTAHGTLRDCEQRLPYIAGMGFDVLYLPPIHPIGHSYRKGKNNRLSASPDDVGSPWAIGSEEGGHTAIHPQLGTLEDLRRLVVAAEKFGIEIALD
;
A
#
# COMPACT_ATOMS: atom_id res chain seq x y z
N MET A 1 52.72 -13.99 -18.45
CA MET A 1 52.41 -12.77 -17.63
C MET A 1 50.93 -12.75 -17.33
N ARG A 2 50.58 -12.97 -16.08
CA ARG A 2 49.17 -13.02 -15.61
C ARG A 2 48.81 -11.62 -15.18
N GLY A 3 47.80 -11.02 -15.80
CA GLY A 3 47.21 -9.76 -15.37
C GLY A 3 45.87 -10.04 -14.70
N SER A 4 45.85 -10.02 -13.36
CA SER A 4 44.65 -10.04 -12.54
C SER A 4 44.03 -8.65 -12.51
N VAL A 5 42.82 -8.48 -13.02
CA VAL A 5 42.05 -7.26 -12.86
C VAL A 5 41.14 -7.44 -11.63
N ALA A 6 41.52 -6.81 -10.53
CA ALA A 6 40.73 -6.69 -9.33
C ALA A 6 39.59 -5.68 -9.57
N LEU A 7 38.31 -6.16 -9.53
CA LEU A 7 37.17 -5.30 -9.51
C LEU A 7 36.97 -4.75 -8.09
N SER A 8 37.18 -3.44 -7.97
CA SER A 8 36.94 -2.64 -6.76
C SER A 8 35.48 -2.68 -6.34
N LYS A 9 35.26 -3.05 -5.07
CA LYS A 9 33.98 -2.85 -4.36
C LYS A 9 33.71 -1.36 -4.27
N ARG A 10 32.81 -0.85 -5.08
CA ARG A 10 32.23 0.49 -4.87
C ARG A 10 31.15 0.37 -3.79
N ASP A 11 31.47 0.90 -2.62
CA ASP A 11 30.55 1.17 -1.53
C ASP A 11 29.41 2.06 -2.03
N VAL A 12 28.23 1.47 -2.19
CA VAL A 12 27.00 2.23 -2.31
C VAL A 12 26.60 2.63 -0.90
N LYS A 13 27.04 3.80 -0.45
CA LYS A 13 26.49 4.47 0.73
C LYS A 13 25.03 4.77 0.48
N LEU A 14 24.14 3.96 1.03
CA LEU A 14 22.75 4.31 1.24
C LEU A 14 22.72 5.57 2.13
N LYS A 15 22.45 6.72 1.52
CA LYS A 15 22.08 7.92 2.27
C LYS A 15 20.78 7.60 3.02
N GLU A 16 20.87 7.47 4.34
CA GLU A 16 19.72 7.55 5.23
C GLU A 16 19.02 8.88 4.95
N ILE A 17 17.90 8.81 4.26
CA ILE A 17 16.93 9.90 4.22
C ILE A 17 16.33 9.95 5.62
N ARG A 18 16.83 10.86 6.46
CA ARG A 18 16.17 11.23 7.71
C ARG A 18 14.71 11.55 7.39
N MET A 19 13.83 10.62 7.70
CA MET A 19 12.40 10.89 7.75
C MET A 19 12.19 12.01 8.78
N LYS A 20 11.73 13.16 8.29
CA LYS A 20 11.20 14.21 9.13
C LYS A 20 10.14 13.56 10.01
N THR A 21 10.28 13.76 11.32
CA THR A 21 9.41 13.22 12.37
C THR A 21 7.94 13.28 11.96
N THR A 22 7.34 12.11 11.86
CA THR A 22 5.90 11.93 11.64
C THR A 22 5.16 12.63 12.78
N PRO A 23 4.23 13.57 12.51
CA PRO A 23 3.45 14.19 13.57
C PRO A 23 2.67 13.11 14.33
N LYS A 24 2.68 13.18 15.66
CA LYS A 24 1.87 12.30 16.52
C LYS A 24 0.40 12.48 16.15
N LEU A 25 -0.17 11.46 15.55
CA LEU A 25 -1.54 11.42 15.06
C LEU A 25 -2.55 11.46 16.21
N ARG A 26 -3.60 12.28 16.06
CA ARG A 26 -4.78 12.23 16.93
C ARG A 26 -5.50 10.89 16.74
N PRO A 27 -6.01 10.27 17.82
CA PRO A 27 -6.98 9.20 17.64
C PRO A 27 -8.26 9.77 17.03
N VAL A 28 -8.66 9.29 15.86
CA VAL A 28 -9.96 9.57 15.30
C VAL A 28 -10.98 8.89 16.22
N SER A 29 -11.93 9.65 16.75
CA SER A 29 -12.99 9.16 17.65
C SER A 29 -13.79 8.05 16.95
N GLU A 30 -13.96 6.94 17.64
CA GLU A 30 -14.88 5.87 17.24
C GLU A 30 -16.29 6.43 17.18
N LYS A 31 -16.92 6.38 16.01
CA LYS A 31 -18.26 6.87 15.65
C LYS A 31 -18.38 8.40 15.60
N GLU A 32 -18.45 8.92 14.38
CA GLU A 32 -19.08 10.23 14.20
C GLU A 32 -20.47 10.20 14.86
N PRO A 33 -20.84 11.21 15.69
CA PRO A 33 -22.19 11.30 16.22
C PRO A 33 -23.17 11.31 15.04
N ALA A 34 -24.28 10.60 15.17
CA ALA A 34 -25.33 10.56 14.15
C ALA A 34 -25.71 12.01 13.77
N VAL A 35 -25.45 12.36 12.52
CA VAL A 35 -25.68 13.73 12.02
C VAL A 35 -27.17 13.92 11.89
N SER A 36 -27.71 14.92 12.58
CA SER A 36 -29.14 15.31 12.43
C SER A 36 -29.39 15.79 11.01
N ASP A 37 -30.60 15.63 10.49
CA ASP A 37 -30.95 16.11 9.15
C ASP A 37 -30.72 17.62 8.99
N SER A 38 -30.86 18.41 10.08
CA SER A 38 -30.55 19.83 10.13
C SER A 38 -29.05 20.13 9.93
N ASP A 39 -28.16 19.15 10.21
CA ASP A 39 -26.73 19.31 10.08
C ASP A 39 -26.20 18.87 8.70
N ARG A 40 -26.96 18.08 7.94
CA ARG A 40 -26.60 17.66 6.58
C ARG A 40 -26.44 18.85 5.63
N GLY A 41 -27.30 19.86 5.73
CA GLY A 41 -27.20 21.09 4.93
C GLY A 41 -25.98 21.97 5.24
N ARG A 42 -25.22 21.69 6.30
CA ARG A 42 -23.98 22.41 6.65
C ARG A 42 -22.71 21.73 6.15
N ARG A 43 -22.81 20.51 5.66
CA ARG A 43 -21.71 19.79 4.99
C ARG A 43 -21.70 20.24 3.53
N ARG A 44 -20.80 21.15 3.19
CA ARG A 44 -20.71 21.79 1.89
C ARG A 44 -19.71 21.09 0.96
N VAL A 45 -18.79 20.30 1.52
CA VAL A 45 -17.74 19.63 0.76
C VAL A 45 -18.31 18.40 0.06
N VAL A 46 -18.02 18.28 -1.22
CA VAL A 46 -18.34 17.11 -2.04
C VAL A 46 -17.06 16.31 -2.27
N ILE A 47 -17.17 15.00 -2.17
CA ILE A 47 -16.08 14.05 -2.46
C ILE A 47 -16.63 13.04 -3.45
N GLU A 48 -16.04 12.98 -4.65
CA GLU A 48 -16.46 12.05 -5.70
C GLU A 48 -15.27 11.57 -6.53
N GLY A 49 -15.51 10.66 -7.48
CA GLY A 49 -14.48 10.18 -8.39
C GLY A 49 -13.29 9.52 -7.69
N VAL A 50 -13.50 8.88 -6.53
CA VAL A 50 -12.44 8.22 -5.75
C VAL A 50 -11.81 7.09 -6.56
N LYS A 51 -10.47 7.09 -6.62
CA LYS A 51 -9.70 6.05 -7.32
C LYS A 51 -8.52 5.57 -6.45
N PRO A 52 -8.23 4.25 -6.43
CA PRO A 52 -8.98 3.20 -7.11
C PRO A 52 -10.29 2.86 -6.38
N GLU A 53 -11.35 2.64 -7.13
CA GLU A 53 -12.61 2.08 -6.67
C GLU A 53 -13.01 0.99 -7.68
N ILE A 54 -12.93 -0.27 -7.29
CA ILE A 54 -13.15 -1.42 -8.17
C ILE A 54 -14.60 -1.86 -8.09
N ASP A 55 -15.30 -1.84 -9.22
CA ASP A 55 -16.72 -2.22 -9.32
C ASP A 55 -17.56 -1.52 -8.23
N CYS A 56 -17.54 -0.19 -8.22
CA CYS A 56 -18.24 0.64 -7.23
C CYS A 56 -17.91 0.33 -5.76
N GLY A 57 -16.69 -0.11 -5.49
CA GLY A 57 -16.21 -0.45 -4.14
C GLY A 57 -16.52 -1.88 -3.70
N ARG A 58 -17.09 -2.70 -4.59
CA ARG A 58 -17.44 -4.10 -4.31
C ARG A 58 -16.21 -4.98 -4.09
N PHE A 59 -15.12 -4.72 -4.81
CA PHE A 59 -13.90 -5.49 -4.72
C PHE A 59 -12.75 -4.65 -4.20
N ALA A 60 -11.85 -5.29 -3.44
CA ALA A 60 -10.61 -4.68 -2.98
C ALA A 60 -9.62 -4.48 -4.14
N ALA A 61 -8.91 -3.36 -4.14
CA ALA A 61 -7.77 -3.16 -5.02
C ALA A 61 -6.63 -4.08 -4.59
N LYS A 62 -5.93 -4.71 -5.55
CA LYS A 62 -4.76 -5.55 -5.26
C LYS A 62 -3.48 -4.74 -5.29
N ARG A 63 -2.62 -4.98 -4.31
CA ARG A 63 -1.27 -4.40 -4.19
C ARG A 63 -0.33 -5.43 -3.57
N VAL A 64 0.96 -5.10 -3.57
CA VAL A 64 1.96 -5.93 -2.88
C VAL A 64 2.67 -5.13 -1.79
N VAL A 65 3.23 -5.86 -0.82
CA VAL A 65 4.02 -5.27 0.25
C VAL A 65 5.23 -4.51 -0.34
N GLY A 66 5.51 -3.33 0.24
CA GLY A 66 6.56 -2.43 -0.25
C GLY A 66 6.05 -1.34 -1.21
N GLU A 67 4.86 -1.48 -1.78
CA GLU A 67 4.25 -0.45 -2.61
C GLU A 67 3.67 0.71 -1.78
N ARG A 68 3.40 1.80 -2.47
CA ARG A 68 2.61 2.93 -1.95
C ARG A 68 1.22 2.88 -2.56
N MET A 69 0.21 2.86 -1.70
CA MET A 69 -1.16 3.08 -2.14
C MET A 69 -1.34 4.56 -2.48
N ILE A 70 -1.76 4.84 -3.69
CA ILE A 70 -2.10 6.18 -4.17
C ILE A 70 -3.62 6.25 -4.29
N VAL A 71 -4.22 7.23 -3.64
CA VAL A 71 -5.67 7.48 -3.69
C VAL A 71 -5.90 8.88 -4.19
N GLU A 72 -6.75 9.02 -5.18
CA GLU A 72 -7.16 10.30 -5.75
C GLU A 72 -8.67 10.46 -5.68
N ALA A 73 -9.14 11.69 -5.57
CA ALA A 73 -10.55 12.04 -5.59
C ALA A 73 -10.75 13.46 -6.09
N ASP A 74 -11.93 13.76 -6.58
CA ASP A 74 -12.36 15.11 -6.83
C ASP A 74 -13.02 15.64 -5.56
N ILE A 75 -12.46 16.74 -5.01
CA ILE A 75 -12.90 17.32 -3.74
C ILE A 75 -13.10 18.81 -3.94
N PHE A 76 -14.32 19.25 -3.81
CA PHE A 76 -14.69 20.65 -4.07
C PHE A 76 -15.80 21.15 -3.12
N VAL A 77 -16.03 22.43 -3.13
CA VAL A 77 -17.05 23.11 -2.32
C VAL A 77 -17.71 24.19 -3.17
N ASP A 78 -18.94 24.56 -2.81
CA ASP A 78 -19.60 25.75 -3.37
C ASP A 78 -18.85 27.01 -2.92
N GLY A 79 -18.54 27.90 -3.86
CA GLY A 79 -17.80 29.14 -3.63
C GLY A 79 -16.27 28.99 -3.68
N HIS A 80 -15.55 29.84 -2.90
CA HIS A 80 -14.10 30.00 -2.99
C HIS A 80 -13.38 29.68 -1.68
N ASP A 81 -14.00 28.89 -0.82
CA ASP A 81 -13.38 28.49 0.43
C ASP A 81 -12.24 27.49 0.20
N ALA A 82 -11.13 27.69 0.89
CA ALA A 82 -10.03 26.73 0.88
C ALA A 82 -10.41 25.44 1.60
N LEU A 83 -9.95 24.31 1.07
CA LEU A 83 -10.20 22.99 1.60
C LEU A 83 -8.96 22.40 2.26
N SER A 84 -9.20 21.46 3.17
CA SER A 84 -8.23 20.46 3.61
C SER A 84 -8.86 19.08 3.54
N ALA A 85 -8.05 18.09 3.18
CA ALA A 85 -8.48 16.71 3.06
C ALA A 85 -7.44 15.75 3.64
N VAL A 86 -7.91 14.64 4.17
CA VAL A 86 -7.08 13.54 4.65
C VAL A 86 -7.57 12.22 4.09
N LEU A 87 -6.63 11.39 3.71
CA LEU A 87 -6.83 9.98 3.43
C LEU A 87 -6.76 9.24 4.76
N LEU A 88 -7.84 8.59 5.13
CA LEU A 88 -7.94 7.72 6.30
C LEU A 88 -7.68 6.28 5.87
N TYR A 89 -6.77 5.59 6.55
CA TYR A 89 -6.50 4.19 6.26
C TYR A 89 -6.23 3.40 7.54
N ARG A 90 -6.54 2.12 7.51
CA ARG A 90 -6.28 1.18 8.61
C ARG A 90 -6.09 -0.24 8.08
N LYS A 91 -5.34 -1.06 8.79
CA LYS A 91 -5.35 -2.50 8.59
C LYS A 91 -6.64 -3.07 9.17
N GLU A 92 -7.24 -4.08 8.54
CA GLU A 92 -8.56 -4.65 8.89
C GLU A 92 -8.71 -4.98 10.38
N ASN A 93 -7.66 -5.48 11.02
CA ASN A 93 -7.66 -5.84 12.44
C ASN A 93 -7.38 -4.66 13.39
N ARG A 94 -7.31 -3.43 12.90
CA ARG A 94 -7.11 -2.22 13.72
C ARG A 94 -8.39 -1.38 13.74
N SER A 95 -8.84 -0.98 14.94
CA SER A 95 -10.00 -0.10 15.09
C SER A 95 -9.68 1.36 14.74
N ARG A 96 -8.43 1.79 14.92
CA ARG A 96 -8.04 3.20 14.74
C ARG A 96 -7.60 3.49 13.32
N TRP A 97 -8.11 4.59 12.78
CA TRP A 97 -7.68 5.16 11.51
C TRP A 97 -6.32 5.90 11.65
N THR A 98 -5.50 5.77 10.64
CA THR A 98 -4.30 6.59 10.44
C THR A 98 -4.62 7.62 9.37
N GLU A 99 -4.18 8.85 9.56
CA GLU A 99 -4.38 9.94 8.60
C GLU A 99 -3.13 10.15 7.74
N SER A 100 -3.34 10.41 6.46
CA SER A 100 -2.35 10.95 5.54
C SER A 100 -2.93 12.20 4.89
N VAL A 101 -2.24 13.32 4.96
CA VAL A 101 -2.69 14.57 4.34
C VAL A 101 -2.77 14.38 2.84
N MET A 102 -3.87 14.86 2.24
CA MET A 102 -4.02 14.90 0.78
C MET A 102 -3.56 16.25 0.23
N GLU A 103 -2.94 16.20 -0.94
CA GLU A 103 -2.44 17.37 -1.66
C GLU A 103 -3.39 17.71 -2.80
N PRO A 104 -3.76 19.00 -2.98
CA PRO A 104 -4.52 19.42 -4.12
C PRO A 104 -3.65 19.36 -5.39
N LEU A 105 -4.23 18.87 -6.46
CA LEU A 105 -3.69 18.90 -7.81
C LEU A 105 -4.42 19.98 -8.62
N VAL A 106 -4.52 19.83 -9.92
CA VAL A 106 -5.30 20.71 -10.79
C VAL A 106 -6.75 20.24 -10.89
N ASN A 107 -7.68 21.16 -11.16
CA ASN A 107 -9.11 20.87 -11.43
C ASN A 107 -9.77 20.05 -10.31
N ASP A 108 -9.69 20.54 -9.09
CA ASP A 108 -10.29 19.95 -7.88
C ASP A 108 -9.84 18.51 -7.57
N ARG A 109 -8.86 17.99 -8.30
CA ARG A 109 -8.27 16.68 -8.05
C ARG A 109 -7.34 16.73 -6.84
N TRP A 110 -7.46 15.76 -5.94
CA TRP A 110 -6.63 15.60 -4.76
C TRP A 110 -5.97 14.23 -4.74
N ARG A 111 -4.78 14.17 -4.13
CA ARG A 111 -4.02 12.92 -3.99
C ARG A 111 -3.56 12.73 -2.56
N GLY A 112 -3.80 11.53 -2.02
CA GLY A 112 -3.22 11.05 -0.77
C GLY A 112 -2.46 9.74 -0.98
N THR A 113 -1.49 9.44 -0.11
CA THR A 113 -0.72 8.20 -0.23
C THR A 113 -0.45 7.59 1.13
N PHE A 114 -0.33 6.26 1.19
CA PHE A 114 0.20 5.55 2.35
C PHE A 114 1.04 4.34 1.95
N ALA A 115 1.99 3.94 2.81
CA ALA A 115 2.86 2.81 2.56
C ALA A 115 2.18 1.49 2.97
N LEU A 116 2.35 0.46 2.14
CA LEU A 116 1.86 -0.89 2.39
C LEU A 116 3.03 -1.74 2.92
N ILE A 117 3.20 -1.77 4.24
CA ILE A 117 4.38 -2.37 4.89
C ILE A 117 4.17 -3.81 5.36
N GLU A 118 2.93 -4.29 5.38
CA GLU A 118 2.57 -5.63 5.82
C GLU A 118 1.54 -6.23 4.87
N THR A 119 1.56 -7.54 4.68
CA THR A 119 0.51 -8.27 3.97
C THR A 119 -0.82 -8.26 4.74
N GLY A 120 -1.92 -8.46 4.02
CA GLY A 120 -3.27 -8.54 4.58
C GLY A 120 -4.21 -7.47 4.01
N ASN A 121 -5.39 -7.35 4.59
CA ASN A 121 -6.41 -6.43 4.12
C ASN A 121 -6.30 -5.08 4.84
N TYR A 122 -6.49 -4.02 4.08
CA TYR A 122 -6.58 -2.64 4.56
C TYR A 122 -7.88 -2.02 4.07
N HIS A 123 -8.35 -1.03 4.81
CA HIS A 123 -9.46 -0.17 4.42
C HIS A 123 -9.00 1.27 4.33
N TYR A 124 -9.60 2.03 3.42
CA TYR A 124 -9.37 3.46 3.31
C TYR A 124 -10.65 4.20 2.95
N THR A 125 -10.71 5.45 3.33
CA THR A 125 -11.74 6.41 2.96
C THR A 125 -11.13 7.82 2.97
N ILE A 126 -11.89 8.84 2.60
CA ILE A 126 -11.45 10.22 2.53
C ILE A 126 -12.33 11.07 3.43
N GLN A 127 -11.71 11.99 4.15
CA GLN A 127 -12.43 13.04 4.89
C GLN A 127 -11.92 14.40 4.47
N ALA A 128 -12.83 15.33 4.17
CA ALA A 128 -12.49 16.68 3.77
C ALA A 128 -13.39 17.73 4.43
N TRP A 129 -12.88 18.94 4.61
CA TRP A 129 -13.60 20.03 5.26
C TRP A 129 -13.17 21.40 4.72
N VAL A 130 -14.05 22.38 4.88
CA VAL A 130 -13.70 23.79 4.66
C VAL A 130 -12.68 24.22 5.72
N ASN A 131 -11.50 24.61 5.28
CA ASN A 131 -10.47 25.12 6.16
C ASN A 131 -10.57 26.64 6.31
N ARG A 132 -11.30 27.07 7.34
CA ARG A 132 -11.55 28.49 7.61
C ARG A 132 -10.26 29.31 7.81
N PHE A 133 -9.23 28.71 8.38
CA PHE A 133 -7.96 29.39 8.56
C PHE A 133 -7.24 29.60 7.22
N LYS A 134 -7.21 28.60 6.34
CA LYS A 134 -6.63 28.74 4.99
C LYS A 134 -7.39 29.81 4.19
N SER A 135 -8.73 29.75 4.16
CA SER A 135 -9.55 30.76 3.47
C SER A 135 -9.29 32.16 4.00
N TRP A 136 -9.25 32.33 5.33
CA TRP A 136 -8.91 33.60 5.96
C TRP A 136 -7.50 34.07 5.58
N ARG A 137 -6.50 33.19 5.69
CA ARG A 137 -5.09 33.52 5.40
C ARG A 137 -4.88 33.98 3.97
N GLU A 138 -5.49 33.29 3.00
CA GLU A 138 -5.42 33.68 1.58
C GLU A 138 -6.03 35.05 1.33
N ASN A 139 -7.21 35.30 1.88
CA ASN A 139 -7.89 36.60 1.75
C ASN A 139 -7.11 37.70 2.46
N PHE A 140 -6.60 37.43 3.65
CA PHE A 140 -5.78 38.37 4.43
C PHE A 140 -4.52 38.76 3.66
N THR A 141 -3.82 37.81 3.08
CA THR A 141 -2.60 38.05 2.29
C THR A 141 -2.89 38.87 1.05
N LYS A 142 -3.99 38.60 0.32
CA LYS A 142 -4.41 39.36 -0.86
C LYS A 142 -4.74 40.82 -0.50
N LYS A 143 -5.50 41.03 0.58
CA LYS A 143 -5.86 42.37 1.05
C LYS A 143 -4.65 43.17 1.54
N MET A 144 -3.73 42.49 2.26
CA MET A 144 -2.48 43.11 2.70
C MET A 144 -1.63 43.57 1.51
N ALA A 145 -1.46 42.74 0.49
CA ALA A 145 -0.74 43.12 -0.73
C ALA A 145 -1.40 44.25 -1.51
N ALA A 146 -2.72 44.40 -1.39
CA ALA A 146 -3.49 45.49 -1.98
C ALA A 146 -3.53 46.77 -1.12
N GLY A 147 -2.86 46.80 0.04
CA GLY A 147 -2.83 47.95 0.94
C GLY A 147 -4.18 48.32 1.58
N GLN A 148 -5.09 47.33 1.73
CA GLN A 148 -6.42 47.56 2.30
C GLN A 148 -6.36 47.58 3.84
N ASP A 149 -7.41 48.17 4.46
CA ASP A 149 -7.57 48.09 5.90
C ASP A 149 -7.81 46.64 6.37
N LEU A 150 -6.98 46.18 7.31
CA LEU A 150 -6.98 44.80 7.81
C LEU A 150 -7.57 44.69 9.21
N ALA A 151 -8.13 45.76 9.79
CA ALA A 151 -8.58 45.75 11.19
C ALA A 151 -9.57 44.61 11.50
N LEU A 152 -10.58 44.45 10.64
CA LEU A 152 -11.60 43.41 10.82
C LEU A 152 -11.04 42.02 10.53
N ASP A 153 -10.21 41.88 9.48
CA ASP A 153 -9.63 40.60 9.10
C ASP A 153 -8.70 40.07 10.22
N ARG A 154 -7.95 40.94 10.91
CA ARG A 154 -7.12 40.56 12.06
C ARG A 154 -7.96 40.03 13.23
N LEU A 155 -9.06 40.67 13.55
CA LEU A 155 -9.98 40.22 14.59
C LEU A 155 -10.58 38.85 14.23
N THR A 156 -10.96 38.66 12.99
CA THR A 156 -11.47 37.38 12.47
C THR A 156 -10.43 36.28 12.57
N GLY A 157 -9.18 36.53 12.15
CA GLY A 157 -8.10 35.58 12.27
C GLY A 157 -7.80 35.20 13.71
N ALA A 158 -7.76 36.20 14.61
CA ALA A 158 -7.57 35.93 16.04
C ALA A 158 -8.67 35.04 16.62
N GLN A 159 -9.92 35.23 16.26
CA GLN A 159 -11.05 34.38 16.70
C GLN A 159 -10.92 32.93 16.19
N ILE A 160 -10.51 32.76 14.93
CA ILE A 160 -10.28 31.43 14.34
C ILE A 160 -9.18 30.68 15.11
N ILE A 161 -8.06 31.37 15.41
CA ILE A 161 -6.94 30.79 16.14
C ILE A 161 -7.31 30.50 17.59
N GLU A 162 -8.02 31.39 18.29
CA GLU A 162 -8.53 31.17 19.64
C GLU A 162 -9.47 29.95 19.70
N SER A 163 -10.30 29.77 18.68
CA SER A 163 -11.15 28.57 18.57
C SER A 163 -10.31 27.29 18.46
N ALA A 164 -9.19 27.31 17.71
CA ALA A 164 -8.26 26.18 17.66
C ALA A 164 -7.55 25.96 19.01
N ALA A 165 -7.15 27.03 19.70
CA ALA A 165 -6.52 26.96 21.03
C ALA A 165 -7.40 26.24 22.08
N LYS A 166 -8.73 26.31 21.97
CA LYS A 166 -9.63 25.57 22.85
C LYS A 166 -9.53 24.04 22.68
N ARG A 167 -9.06 23.57 21.54
CA ARG A 167 -8.85 22.15 21.23
C ARG A 167 -7.42 21.67 21.49
N ALA A 168 -6.50 22.61 21.73
CA ALA A 168 -5.11 22.34 22.01
C ALA A 168 -4.83 22.27 23.53
N ASP A 169 -3.71 21.64 23.88
CA ASP A 169 -3.25 21.52 25.26
C ASP A 169 -1.82 22.07 25.44
N GLY A 170 -1.44 22.34 26.70
CA GLY A 170 -0.07 22.67 27.10
C GLY A 170 0.54 23.84 26.33
N VAL A 171 1.75 23.61 25.81
CA VAL A 171 2.54 24.63 25.10
C VAL A 171 1.86 25.07 23.80
N GLU A 172 1.27 24.16 23.06
CA GLU A 172 0.63 24.47 21.77
C GLU A 172 -0.59 25.40 21.93
N ARG A 173 -1.36 25.23 23.02
CA ARG A 173 -2.42 26.18 23.39
C ARG A 173 -1.87 27.57 23.67
N GLN A 174 -0.75 27.66 24.42
CA GLN A 174 -0.12 28.95 24.72
C GLN A 174 0.38 29.62 23.45
N MET A 175 0.99 28.85 22.52
CA MET A 175 1.45 29.37 21.24
C MET A 175 0.28 29.92 20.41
N LEU A 176 -0.80 29.18 20.24
CA LEU A 176 -1.99 29.65 19.52
C LEU A 176 -2.56 30.92 20.15
N ASN A 177 -2.67 30.99 21.47
CA ASN A 177 -3.14 32.20 22.17
C ASN A 177 -2.20 33.41 21.96
N ARG A 178 -0.89 33.19 21.94
CA ARG A 178 0.09 34.21 21.63
C ARG A 178 -0.05 34.73 20.20
N PHE A 179 -0.23 33.86 19.21
CA PHE A 179 -0.49 34.26 17.83
C PHE A 179 -1.79 35.09 17.71
N ALA A 180 -2.86 34.66 18.35
CA ALA A 180 -4.12 35.39 18.36
C ALA A 180 -3.98 36.78 19.00
N ALA A 181 -3.25 36.91 20.14
CA ALA A 181 -2.97 38.19 20.80
C ALA A 181 -2.13 39.12 19.90
N ASN A 182 -1.14 38.58 19.21
CA ASN A 182 -0.33 39.34 18.24
C ASN A 182 -1.15 39.91 17.10
N LEU A 183 -2.12 39.12 16.54
CA LEU A 183 -3.04 39.61 15.52
C LEU A 183 -3.96 40.73 16.02
N ARG A 184 -4.37 40.70 17.28
CA ARG A 184 -5.18 41.76 17.88
C ARG A 184 -4.38 43.06 18.13
N SER A 185 -3.12 42.90 18.48
CA SER A 185 -2.25 44.05 18.72
C SER A 185 -1.73 44.64 17.41
N ASN A 186 -1.90 45.93 17.15
CA ASN A 186 -1.40 46.61 15.95
C ASN A 186 0.12 46.83 15.96
N LYS A 187 0.88 46.09 16.81
CA LYS A 187 2.29 46.40 17.15
C LYS A 187 3.32 45.52 16.43
N HIS A 188 2.91 44.52 15.66
CA HIS A 188 3.82 43.54 15.04
C HIS A 188 3.73 43.53 13.52
N ASP A 189 4.83 43.11 12.89
CA ASP A 189 4.84 42.80 11.45
C ASP A 189 3.84 41.68 11.13
N LEU A 190 2.77 42.05 10.46
CA LEU A 190 1.68 41.15 10.09
C LEU A 190 2.10 40.16 8.98
N THR A 191 3.12 40.53 8.19
CA THR A 191 3.60 39.72 7.08
C THR A 191 4.24 38.43 7.62
N GLY A 192 5.12 38.54 8.61
CA GLY A 192 5.74 37.39 9.27
C GLY A 192 4.73 36.47 9.94
N LEU A 193 3.73 37.06 10.62
CA LEU A 193 2.67 36.29 11.31
C LEU A 193 1.74 35.53 10.36
N ALA A 194 1.40 36.12 9.21
CA ALA A 194 0.50 35.51 8.24
C ALA A 194 1.15 34.35 7.46
N LEU A 195 2.48 34.37 7.34
CA LEU A 195 3.27 33.39 6.57
C LEU A 195 3.99 32.36 7.46
N ASP A 196 3.78 32.38 8.77
CA ASP A 196 4.43 31.49 9.72
C ASP A 196 3.97 30.04 9.52
N ASP A 197 4.93 29.15 9.24
CA ASP A 197 4.67 27.74 9.01
C ASP A 197 4.28 27.01 10.30
N GLU A 198 4.73 27.50 11.48
CA GLU A 198 4.41 26.89 12.77
C GLU A 198 2.92 27.06 13.10
N ILE A 199 2.37 28.27 12.92
CA ILE A 199 0.93 28.49 13.10
C ILE A 199 0.12 27.68 12.10
N THR A 200 0.60 27.54 10.86
CA THR A 200 -0.08 26.77 9.83
C THR A 200 -0.18 25.28 10.22
N ALA A 201 0.92 24.70 10.70
CA ALA A 201 0.94 23.32 11.18
C ALA A 201 0.03 23.11 12.40
N LEU A 202 -0.01 24.06 13.33
CA LEU A 202 -0.90 24.01 14.49
C LEU A 202 -2.37 24.12 14.07
N MET A 203 -2.70 25.01 13.14
CA MET A 203 -4.06 25.19 12.65
C MET A 203 -4.56 24.00 11.85
N GLU A 204 -3.70 23.27 11.12
CA GLU A 204 -4.05 21.98 10.52
C GLU A 204 -4.26 20.90 11.61
N LYS A 205 -3.37 20.81 12.57
CA LYS A 205 -3.47 19.84 13.68
C LYS A 205 -4.75 20.03 14.50
N TYR A 206 -5.16 21.27 14.74
CA TYR A 206 -6.31 21.64 15.56
C TYR A 206 -7.47 22.19 14.73
N ALA A 207 -7.56 21.78 13.45
CA ALA A 207 -8.65 22.17 12.57
C ALA A 207 -10.02 21.80 13.15
N GLU A 208 -11.02 22.65 12.90
CA GLU A 208 -12.41 22.33 13.21
C GLU A 208 -12.98 21.44 12.12
N ARG A 209 -13.32 20.21 12.47
CA ARG A 209 -13.85 19.21 11.54
C ARG A 209 -15.33 18.88 11.78
N ARG A 210 -16.03 19.70 12.56
CA ARG A 210 -17.45 19.44 12.91
C ARG A 210 -18.34 19.22 11.67
N TRP A 211 -18.03 19.91 10.57
CA TRP A 211 -18.77 19.85 9.32
C TRP A 211 -17.98 19.16 8.21
N ALA A 212 -17.02 18.31 8.56
CA ALA A 212 -16.30 17.51 7.59
C ALA A 212 -17.24 16.55 6.88
N THR A 213 -17.01 16.33 5.60
CA THR A 213 -17.62 15.27 4.81
C THR A 213 -16.67 14.09 4.80
N THR A 214 -17.15 12.92 5.14
CA THR A 214 -16.45 11.65 4.94
C THR A 214 -17.06 10.96 3.73
N TYR A 215 -16.22 10.45 2.84
CA TYR A 215 -16.69 9.65 1.70
C TYR A 215 -17.51 8.45 2.21
N GLU A 216 -18.62 8.18 1.58
CA GLU A 216 -19.64 7.23 2.09
C GLU A 216 -19.18 5.77 2.16
N LYS A 217 -18.11 5.42 1.40
CA LYS A 217 -17.61 4.05 1.31
C LYS A 217 -16.26 3.90 2.03
N GLU A 218 -16.10 2.76 2.70
CA GLU A 218 -14.80 2.24 3.10
C GLU A 218 -14.34 1.27 2.01
N LEU A 219 -13.30 1.67 1.26
CA LEU A 219 -12.77 0.89 0.15
C LEU A 219 -11.67 -0.05 0.63
N GLY A 220 -11.61 -1.24 0.05
CA GLY A 220 -10.65 -2.28 0.43
C GLY A 220 -9.36 -2.27 -0.40
N VAL A 221 -8.27 -2.69 0.23
CA VAL A 221 -7.01 -3.07 -0.44
C VAL A 221 -6.54 -4.40 0.11
N THR A 222 -6.32 -5.38 -0.76
CA THR A 222 -5.64 -6.63 -0.42
C THR A 222 -4.17 -6.50 -0.77
N VAL A 223 -3.32 -6.64 0.23
CA VAL A 223 -1.86 -6.55 0.10
C VAL A 223 -1.26 -7.94 0.15
N GLU A 224 -0.73 -8.37 -0.97
CA GLU A 224 -0.09 -9.66 -1.15
C GLU A 224 1.43 -9.55 -0.91
N ARG A 225 2.10 -10.70 -0.86
CA ARG A 225 3.57 -10.77 -0.85
C ARG A 225 4.15 -10.13 -2.12
N ALA A 226 5.40 -9.65 -2.08
CA ALA A 226 6.03 -8.93 -3.19
C ALA A 226 6.01 -9.71 -4.52
N ARG A 227 6.21 -11.04 -4.45
CA ARG A 227 6.18 -11.92 -5.62
C ARG A 227 4.81 -12.10 -6.29
N ALA A 228 3.72 -11.73 -5.63
CA ALA A 228 2.42 -11.72 -6.27
C ALA A 228 2.26 -10.57 -7.28
N GLY A 229 3.09 -9.52 -7.18
CA GLY A 229 3.14 -8.42 -8.15
C GLY A 229 3.93 -8.78 -9.41
N HIS A 230 5.05 -9.46 -9.23
CA HIS A 230 5.90 -9.96 -10.31
C HIS A 230 6.75 -11.13 -9.82
N SER A 231 6.81 -12.21 -10.61
CA SER A 231 7.72 -13.32 -10.41
C SER A 231 7.99 -14.02 -11.75
N SER A 232 9.21 -14.52 -11.92
CA SER A 232 9.63 -15.31 -13.07
C SER A 232 9.60 -16.80 -12.71
N TRP A 233 9.04 -17.60 -13.59
CA TRP A 233 8.78 -19.03 -13.35
C TRP A 233 9.57 -19.89 -14.31
N TYR A 234 10.20 -20.94 -13.77
CA TYR A 234 10.93 -21.96 -14.51
C TYR A 234 10.17 -23.29 -14.38
N GLU A 235 9.66 -23.81 -15.46
CA GLU A 235 9.02 -25.15 -15.50
C GLU A 235 10.07 -26.22 -15.69
N MET A 236 9.99 -27.31 -14.92
CA MET A 236 10.90 -28.44 -15.00
C MET A 236 10.20 -29.74 -14.64
N PHE A 237 10.37 -30.74 -15.50
CA PHE A 237 9.90 -32.10 -15.22
C PHE A 237 10.87 -32.83 -14.29
N PRO A 238 10.49 -33.22 -13.07
CA PRO A 238 11.40 -33.95 -12.19
C PRO A 238 12.01 -35.21 -12.82
N ARG A 239 11.17 -35.97 -13.55
CA ARG A 239 11.63 -37.19 -14.24
C ARG A 239 12.73 -36.93 -15.29
N SER A 240 12.87 -35.73 -15.77
CA SER A 240 13.88 -35.35 -16.78
C SER A 240 15.13 -34.75 -16.16
N CYS A 241 15.28 -34.76 -14.83
CA CYS A 241 16.38 -34.15 -14.12
C CYS A 241 17.56 -35.10 -13.87
N ALA A 242 17.46 -36.38 -14.21
CA ALA A 242 18.55 -37.35 -14.03
C ALA A 242 19.83 -36.89 -14.75
N GLY A 243 20.99 -37.21 -14.18
CA GLY A 243 22.29 -36.98 -14.81
C GLY A 243 22.50 -37.80 -16.07
N GLU A 244 21.91 -38.99 -16.11
CA GLU A 244 21.98 -39.92 -17.25
C GLU A 244 20.73 -39.78 -18.14
N PRO A 245 20.88 -39.66 -19.47
CA PRO A 245 19.75 -39.39 -20.38
C PRO A 245 18.62 -40.43 -20.38
N THR A 246 18.88 -41.66 -19.97
CA THR A 246 17.92 -42.75 -19.95
C THR A 246 17.34 -43.06 -18.60
N ALA A 247 17.86 -42.43 -17.54
CA ALA A 247 17.38 -42.64 -16.18
C ALA A 247 16.17 -41.77 -15.86
N HIS A 248 15.27 -42.31 -15.02
CA HIS A 248 14.15 -41.53 -14.48
C HIS A 248 14.67 -40.63 -13.36
N GLY A 249 14.57 -39.32 -13.51
CA GLY A 249 14.95 -38.35 -12.48
C GLY A 249 14.02 -38.36 -11.28
N THR A 250 14.49 -37.83 -10.18
CA THR A 250 13.85 -37.79 -8.89
C THR A 250 13.76 -36.37 -8.34
N LEU A 251 13.02 -36.17 -7.24
CA LEU A 251 13.00 -34.88 -6.51
C LEU A 251 14.38 -34.51 -5.99
N ARG A 252 15.27 -35.51 -5.69
CA ARG A 252 16.66 -35.25 -5.31
C ARG A 252 17.50 -34.72 -6.46
N ASP A 253 17.25 -35.19 -7.67
CA ASP A 253 17.95 -34.67 -8.85
C ASP A 253 17.53 -33.22 -9.15
N CYS A 254 16.28 -32.84 -8.82
CA CYS A 254 15.82 -31.47 -8.91
C CYS A 254 16.64 -30.52 -8.02
N GLU A 255 17.08 -30.96 -6.82
CA GLU A 255 17.92 -30.13 -5.95
C GLU A 255 19.23 -29.70 -6.62
N GLN A 256 19.81 -30.55 -7.44
CA GLN A 256 21.07 -30.25 -8.16
C GLN A 256 20.87 -29.18 -9.23
N ARG A 257 19.64 -28.93 -9.69
CA ARG A 257 19.30 -27.90 -10.69
C ARG A 257 19.07 -26.52 -10.07
N LEU A 258 18.81 -26.42 -8.76
CA LEU A 258 18.49 -25.17 -8.09
C LEU A 258 19.54 -24.06 -8.29
N PRO A 259 20.88 -24.32 -8.19
CA PRO A 259 21.88 -23.29 -8.43
C PRO A 259 21.82 -22.71 -9.85
N TYR A 260 21.55 -23.56 -10.85
CA TYR A 260 21.42 -23.16 -12.24
C TYR A 260 20.17 -22.27 -12.44
N ILE A 261 19.03 -22.67 -11.90
CA ILE A 261 17.77 -21.95 -11.98
C ILE A 261 17.90 -20.58 -11.28
N ALA A 262 18.48 -20.56 -10.08
CA ALA A 262 18.77 -19.33 -9.35
C ALA A 262 19.72 -18.40 -10.10
N GLY A 263 20.77 -18.96 -10.73
CA GLY A 263 21.75 -18.22 -11.53
C GLY A 263 21.14 -17.53 -12.76
N MET A 264 20.01 -18.04 -13.27
CA MET A 264 19.23 -17.39 -14.33
C MET A 264 18.28 -16.29 -13.81
N GLY A 265 18.09 -16.17 -12.50
CA GLY A 265 17.23 -15.16 -11.88
C GLY A 265 15.75 -15.53 -11.78
N PHE A 266 15.41 -16.82 -11.83
CA PHE A 266 14.03 -17.28 -11.63
C PHE A 266 13.63 -17.28 -10.14
N ASP A 267 12.37 -16.90 -9.88
CA ASP A 267 11.80 -16.79 -8.55
C ASP A 267 11.04 -18.05 -8.12
N VAL A 268 10.47 -18.76 -9.07
CA VAL A 268 9.59 -19.90 -8.82
C VAL A 268 10.00 -21.07 -9.71
N LEU A 269 10.15 -22.24 -9.10
CA LEU A 269 10.26 -23.53 -9.81
C LEU A 269 8.88 -24.18 -9.85
N TYR A 270 8.30 -24.25 -11.04
CA TYR A 270 7.03 -24.92 -11.29
C TYR A 270 7.29 -26.37 -11.70
N LEU A 271 6.65 -27.29 -10.99
CA LEU A 271 6.67 -28.72 -11.28
C LEU A 271 5.31 -29.15 -11.83
N PRO A 272 5.24 -29.75 -13.04
CA PRO A 272 4.06 -30.47 -13.47
C PRO A 272 3.66 -31.54 -12.44
N PRO A 273 2.45 -32.12 -12.54
CA PRO A 273 1.96 -33.02 -11.51
C PRO A 273 2.99 -34.08 -11.09
N ILE A 274 3.24 -34.15 -9.78
CA ILE A 274 4.20 -35.08 -9.17
C ILE A 274 3.51 -36.36 -8.65
N HIS A 275 2.25 -36.53 -8.99
CA HIS A 275 1.38 -37.58 -8.51
C HIS A 275 1.53 -38.87 -9.33
N PRO A 276 1.10 -40.04 -8.79
CA PRO A 276 1.03 -41.29 -9.57
C PRO A 276 0.20 -41.13 -10.84
N ILE A 277 0.70 -41.73 -11.91
CA ILE A 277 0.07 -41.66 -13.25
C ILE A 277 -0.86 -42.84 -13.44
N GLY A 278 -2.10 -42.58 -13.88
CA GLY A 278 -3.11 -43.61 -14.14
C GLY A 278 -2.68 -44.65 -15.19
N HIS A 279 -3.25 -45.85 -15.09
CA HIS A 279 -2.98 -46.94 -16.02
C HIS A 279 -3.98 -46.99 -17.16
N SER A 280 -5.24 -46.63 -16.90
CA SER A 280 -6.30 -46.64 -17.92
C SER A 280 -6.04 -45.61 -19.00
N TYR A 281 -6.07 -46.07 -20.26
CA TYR A 281 -5.82 -45.20 -21.43
C TYR A 281 -4.48 -44.44 -21.39
N ARG A 282 -3.47 -44.99 -20.69
CA ARG A 282 -2.15 -44.41 -20.63
C ARG A 282 -1.56 -44.17 -22.02
N LYS A 283 -0.96 -43.05 -22.25
CA LYS A 283 -0.24 -42.73 -23.47
C LYS A 283 1.11 -43.43 -23.51
N GLY A 284 1.45 -44.00 -24.67
CA GLY A 284 2.77 -44.56 -24.93
C GLY A 284 3.80 -43.50 -25.38
N LYS A 285 5.01 -43.93 -25.65
CA LYS A 285 6.11 -43.09 -26.18
C LYS A 285 5.64 -42.31 -27.42
N ASN A 286 6.09 -41.06 -27.54
CA ASN A 286 5.73 -40.18 -28.66
C ASN A 286 4.21 -40.01 -28.82
N ASN A 287 3.49 -39.96 -27.70
CA ASN A 287 2.06 -39.72 -27.65
C ASN A 287 1.20 -40.82 -28.37
N ARG A 288 1.72 -42.04 -28.47
CA ARG A 288 0.95 -43.15 -29.00
C ARG A 288 -0.31 -43.42 -28.18
N LEU A 289 -1.38 -43.91 -28.83
CA LEU A 289 -2.65 -44.20 -28.15
C LEU A 289 -2.59 -45.45 -27.27
N SER A 290 -1.63 -46.34 -27.52
CA SER A 290 -1.38 -47.54 -26.70
C SER A 290 -0.03 -47.43 -25.99
N ALA A 291 -0.02 -47.78 -24.72
CA ALA A 291 1.18 -47.80 -23.88
C ALA A 291 1.71 -49.20 -23.69
N SER A 292 3.04 -49.37 -23.66
CA SER A 292 3.72 -50.55 -23.16
C SER A 292 3.77 -50.50 -21.62
N PRO A 293 3.99 -51.64 -20.94
CA PRO A 293 4.11 -51.63 -19.47
C PRO A 293 5.14 -50.66 -18.88
N ASP A 294 6.23 -50.44 -19.62
CA ASP A 294 7.34 -49.55 -19.22
C ASP A 294 7.12 -48.08 -19.63
N ASP A 295 6.01 -47.75 -20.28
CA ASP A 295 5.75 -46.36 -20.66
C ASP A 295 5.26 -45.56 -19.47
N VAL A 296 5.94 -44.44 -19.19
CA VAL A 296 5.68 -43.59 -18.00
C VAL A 296 4.34 -42.84 -18.08
N GLY A 297 3.79 -42.63 -19.27
CA GLY A 297 2.58 -41.86 -19.44
C GLY A 297 2.76 -40.35 -19.33
N SER A 298 1.64 -39.64 -19.18
CA SER A 298 1.57 -38.20 -19.02
C SER A 298 1.43 -37.82 -17.53
N PRO A 299 2.22 -36.94 -17.00
CA PRO A 299 2.07 -36.48 -15.59
C PRO A 299 0.68 -35.95 -15.27
N TRP A 300 0.00 -35.33 -16.21
CA TRP A 300 -1.36 -34.80 -16.02
C TRP A 300 -2.45 -35.88 -16.00
N ALA A 301 -2.15 -37.10 -16.40
CA ALA A 301 -3.08 -38.22 -16.31
C ALA A 301 -2.98 -38.84 -14.90
N ILE A 302 -3.29 -38.07 -13.88
CA ILE A 302 -3.21 -38.48 -12.47
C ILE A 302 -4.21 -39.58 -12.17
N GLY A 303 -3.77 -40.61 -11.47
CA GLY A 303 -4.61 -41.76 -11.10
C GLY A 303 -3.74 -42.85 -10.47
N SER A 304 -4.26 -44.04 -10.41
CA SER A 304 -3.63 -45.25 -9.90
C SER A 304 -3.93 -45.58 -8.46
N GLU A 305 -3.75 -46.87 -8.12
CA GLU A 305 -3.95 -47.46 -6.81
C GLU A 305 -2.94 -46.91 -5.76
N GLU A 306 -1.86 -46.27 -6.23
CA GLU A 306 -0.78 -45.73 -5.39
C GLU A 306 -1.16 -44.42 -4.71
N GLY A 307 -2.41 -43.93 -4.85
CA GLY A 307 -2.95 -42.82 -4.08
C GLY A 307 -3.36 -41.59 -4.91
N GLY A 308 -3.19 -41.58 -6.23
CA GLY A 308 -3.62 -40.48 -7.08
C GLY A 308 -3.14 -39.11 -6.59
N HIS A 309 -4.04 -38.15 -6.49
CA HIS A 309 -3.75 -36.76 -6.06
C HIS A 309 -3.24 -36.62 -4.61
N THR A 310 -3.30 -37.67 -3.79
CA THR A 310 -2.86 -37.65 -2.39
C THR A 310 -1.48 -38.24 -2.17
N ALA A 311 -0.83 -38.73 -3.22
CA ALA A 311 0.47 -39.37 -3.16
C ALA A 311 1.49 -38.74 -4.11
N ILE A 312 2.78 -38.95 -3.82
CA ILE A 312 3.87 -38.63 -4.74
C ILE A 312 4.15 -39.88 -5.58
N HIS A 313 4.40 -39.69 -6.87
CA HIS A 313 4.78 -40.77 -7.77
C HIS A 313 6.01 -41.53 -7.20
N PRO A 314 5.93 -42.87 -7.01
CA PRO A 314 6.98 -43.61 -6.34
C PRO A 314 8.38 -43.45 -6.93
N GLN A 315 8.49 -43.35 -8.25
CA GLN A 315 9.78 -43.12 -8.93
C GLN A 315 10.35 -41.70 -8.71
N LEU A 316 9.54 -40.73 -8.30
CA LEU A 316 10.01 -39.36 -7.99
C LEU A 316 10.59 -39.27 -6.58
N GLY A 317 10.14 -40.14 -5.66
CA GLY A 317 10.56 -40.14 -4.27
C GLY A 317 9.40 -40.06 -3.29
N THR A 318 9.64 -39.51 -2.11
CA THR A 318 8.72 -39.45 -1.00
C THR A 318 8.30 -38.01 -0.68
N LEU A 319 7.30 -37.86 0.20
CA LEU A 319 6.92 -36.55 0.75
C LEU A 319 8.08 -35.85 1.45
N GLU A 320 8.97 -36.63 2.09
CA GLU A 320 10.16 -36.07 2.74
C GLU A 320 11.17 -35.53 1.71
N ASP A 321 11.30 -36.19 0.55
CA ASP A 321 12.12 -35.69 -0.54
C ASP A 321 11.56 -34.36 -1.11
N LEU A 322 10.22 -34.21 -1.22
CA LEU A 322 9.59 -32.95 -1.58
C LEU A 322 9.86 -31.85 -0.55
N ARG A 323 9.68 -32.14 0.74
CA ARG A 323 9.97 -31.18 1.82
C ARG A 323 11.42 -30.71 1.77
N ARG A 324 12.35 -31.63 1.54
CA ARG A 324 13.77 -31.32 1.41
C ARG A 324 14.04 -30.43 0.20
N LEU A 325 13.41 -30.70 -0.94
CA LEU A 325 13.50 -29.86 -2.14
C LEU A 325 13.01 -28.43 -1.84
N VAL A 326 11.88 -28.28 -1.13
CA VAL A 326 11.35 -26.95 -0.73
C VAL A 326 12.37 -26.21 0.13
N VAL A 327 12.91 -26.86 1.17
CA VAL A 327 13.92 -26.24 2.06
C VAL A 327 15.21 -25.91 1.30
N ALA A 328 15.60 -26.75 0.33
CA ALA A 328 16.75 -26.46 -0.52
C ALA A 328 16.50 -25.26 -1.44
N ALA A 329 15.33 -25.15 -2.04
CA ALA A 329 14.94 -24.06 -2.91
C ALA A 329 14.92 -22.71 -2.17
N GLU A 330 14.41 -22.68 -0.93
CA GLU A 330 14.40 -21.48 -0.08
C GLU A 330 15.81 -20.88 0.11
N LYS A 331 16.85 -21.71 0.22
CA LYS A 331 18.25 -21.23 0.35
C LYS A 331 18.73 -20.45 -0.86
N PHE A 332 18.14 -20.71 -2.01
CA PHE A 332 18.40 -19.98 -3.27
C PHE A 332 17.36 -18.88 -3.53
N GLY A 333 16.45 -18.66 -2.60
CA GLY A 333 15.37 -17.71 -2.77
C GLY A 333 14.31 -18.15 -3.80
N ILE A 334 14.21 -19.44 -4.13
CA ILE A 334 13.24 -20.01 -5.06
C ILE A 334 12.05 -20.58 -4.29
N GLU A 335 10.84 -20.32 -4.76
CA GLU A 335 9.60 -20.96 -4.27
C GLU A 335 9.25 -22.15 -5.17
N ILE A 336 8.59 -23.17 -4.61
CA ILE A 336 8.09 -24.30 -5.39
C ILE A 336 6.60 -24.10 -5.66
N ALA A 337 6.20 -24.21 -6.92
CA ALA A 337 4.81 -24.29 -7.33
C ALA A 337 4.51 -25.69 -7.89
N LEU A 338 3.38 -26.26 -7.49
CA LEU A 338 2.88 -27.54 -8.00
C LEU A 338 1.65 -27.29 -8.85
N ASP A 339 1.47 -28.13 -9.91
CA ASP A 339 0.28 -28.12 -10.77
C ASP A 339 -0.92 -28.75 -10.06
#